data_729fb9e4e4f0fa01fbf479d21c271ee9
#
_entry.id   729fb9e4e4f0fa01fbf479d21c271ee9
#
_cell.length_a   1.000
_cell.length_b   1.000
_cell.length_c   1.000
_cell.angle_alpha   90.00
_cell.angle_beta   90.00
_cell.angle_gamma   90.00
#
_symmetry.space_group_name_H-M   'P 1'
#
loop_
_entity.id
_entity.type
_entity.pdbx_description
1 polymer ?
#
loop_
_entity_poly.entity_id
_entity_poly.type
_entity_poly.pdbx_seq_one_letter_code
_entity_poly.pdbx_strand_id
1 'polypeptide(L)'
;EGILYTHVQLEDCDEIIEQTILKGEVVERLLYELDGVRYPKHSDIPFYHRQHRIVLENCGTTDAEDIDEYLAKDGYAAFEKALFEMTGEAICKEIMDSGLRGRGGGGFPAGWKWDSVRKQPKGKKYVVCNGDEGDPGAFMDRSIMEGNPHSIIEGMLIAAIAAGSDEGYIYVRAEYPLAVNRLKTAIAKAEEMNLLGDRILGTEFSFRLHVNRGAGAFVCGEGSALTASIEGNRGMPRVKPPRTVEHGLWAQPTVLNNVETFSAVPLIIRKGAPWFKSIGTEKSPGTKAFALTGNVVNTGLIEVPMGATLREIIFDIGGGIKDGKKFKAVQIGGPSGGCLTEEHLDMPLDFDSLKKLGAMIGSGGLVVMDEDTCMVEVARFFMNFTQNESCGKCVPCREGTRRMLEILTRIVNNEGSLEDLDLLEELSATISETALCGLGQSACKPVQSTLKYFRDEYLAHVVDKHCPHCNGRKKVLQIDPVLCKGCGKCMKQCPMEAITGQIRMPHVIDTEKCIKCGACWGCCPFGAIREE
;
A
#
# COMPACT_ATOMS: atom_id res chain seq x y z
N GLU A 1 15.48 18.33 -19.29
CA GLU A 1 15.83 19.46 -18.40
C GLU A 1 15.01 19.49 -17.11
N GLY A 2 13.92 18.69 -16.98
CA GLY A 2 13.15 18.50 -15.76
C GLY A 2 12.23 19.67 -15.38
N ILE A 3 11.93 20.57 -16.31
CA ILE A 3 10.97 21.66 -16.09
C ILE A 3 9.55 21.09 -16.02
N LEU A 4 8.81 21.46 -14.99
CA LEU A 4 7.41 21.07 -14.81
C LEU A 4 6.49 22.24 -15.14
N TYR A 5 5.70 22.10 -16.19
CA TYR A 5 4.60 23.00 -16.50
C TYR A 5 3.26 22.39 -16.08
N THR A 6 2.41 23.21 -15.47
CA THR A 6 1.08 22.82 -15.01
C THR A 6 -0.01 23.55 -15.79
N HIS A 7 -1.20 22.93 -15.86
CA HIS A 7 -2.37 23.51 -16.55
C HIS A 7 -2.13 23.88 -18.02
N VAL A 8 -1.18 23.24 -18.70
CA VAL A 8 -0.85 23.49 -20.09
C VAL A 8 -2.07 23.26 -20.99
N GLN A 9 -2.36 24.22 -21.87
CA GLN A 9 -3.39 24.15 -22.90
C GLN A 9 -2.73 24.06 -24.28
N LEU A 10 -3.53 23.76 -25.31
CA LEU A 10 -3.01 23.63 -26.66
C LEU A 10 -2.37 24.93 -27.17
N GLU A 11 -2.91 26.07 -26.76
CA GLU A 11 -2.45 27.41 -27.12
C GLU A 11 -1.07 27.75 -26.51
N ASP A 12 -0.64 27.03 -25.49
CA ASP A 12 0.65 27.24 -24.83
C ASP A 12 1.80 26.55 -25.56
N CYS A 13 1.52 25.65 -26.49
CA CYS A 13 2.52 24.83 -27.16
C CYS A 13 3.58 25.66 -27.89
N ASP A 14 3.15 26.66 -28.65
CA ASP A 14 4.05 27.52 -29.43
C ASP A 14 4.99 28.31 -28.50
N GLU A 15 4.47 28.85 -27.40
CA GLU A 15 5.27 29.57 -26.40
C GLU A 15 6.29 28.65 -25.73
N ILE A 16 5.89 27.43 -25.35
CA ILE A 16 6.79 26.44 -24.75
C ILE A 16 7.91 26.07 -25.75
N ILE A 17 7.56 25.88 -27.03
CA ILE A 17 8.57 25.56 -28.05
C ILE A 17 9.53 26.72 -28.23
N GLU A 18 9.03 27.95 -28.38
CA GLU A 18 9.88 29.11 -28.63
C GLU A 18 10.76 29.47 -27.41
N GLN A 19 10.17 29.52 -26.22
CA GLN A 19 10.91 29.95 -25.02
C GLN A 19 11.73 28.79 -24.44
N THR A 20 11.13 27.62 -24.20
CA THR A 20 11.82 26.56 -23.46
C THR A 20 12.71 25.73 -24.35
N ILE A 21 12.20 25.25 -25.51
CA ILE A 21 12.97 24.32 -26.33
C ILE A 21 14.04 25.04 -27.14
N LEU A 22 13.70 26.19 -27.76
CA LEU A 22 14.63 26.92 -28.64
C LEU A 22 15.54 27.89 -27.90
N LYS A 23 15.06 28.57 -26.85
CA LYS A 23 15.84 29.58 -26.13
C LYS A 23 16.39 29.11 -24.78
N GLY A 24 15.87 28.00 -24.21
CA GLY A 24 16.25 27.52 -22.87
C GLY A 24 15.66 28.36 -21.73
N GLU A 25 14.63 29.17 -22.01
CA GLU A 25 13.96 30.04 -21.04
C GLU A 25 12.71 29.39 -20.48
N VAL A 26 12.33 29.74 -19.26
CA VAL A 26 11.18 29.17 -18.58
C VAL A 26 9.92 30.00 -18.80
N VAL A 27 8.81 29.37 -19.13
CA VAL A 27 7.49 30.03 -19.20
C VAL A 27 6.92 30.16 -17.79
N GLU A 28 7.22 31.27 -17.12
CA GLU A 28 6.92 31.51 -15.70
C GLU A 28 5.46 31.29 -15.30
N ARG A 29 4.50 31.66 -16.18
CA ARG A 29 3.06 31.53 -15.88
C ARG A 29 2.56 30.09 -15.81
N LEU A 30 3.29 29.15 -16.40
CA LEU A 30 2.94 27.73 -16.46
C LEU A 30 3.61 26.92 -15.33
N LEU A 31 4.48 27.53 -14.55
CA LEU A 31 5.13 26.84 -13.44
C LEU A 31 4.14 26.48 -12.34
N TYR A 32 4.44 25.38 -11.65
CA TYR A 32 3.76 25.06 -10.40
C TYR A 32 4.04 26.15 -9.35
N GLU A 33 2.98 26.69 -8.75
CA GLU A 33 3.05 27.72 -7.73
C GLU A 33 2.46 27.20 -6.41
N LEU A 34 3.20 27.38 -5.31
CA LEU A 34 2.77 27.07 -3.95
C LEU A 34 3.16 28.24 -3.04
N ASP A 35 2.20 28.79 -2.31
CA ASP A 35 2.38 29.92 -1.38
C ASP A 35 3.11 31.14 -2.00
N GLY A 36 2.84 31.42 -3.29
CA GLY A 36 3.44 32.52 -4.04
C GLY A 36 4.87 32.26 -4.53
N VAL A 37 5.40 31.05 -4.33
CA VAL A 37 6.70 30.60 -4.85
C VAL A 37 6.48 29.69 -6.05
N ARG A 38 7.20 29.99 -7.14
CA ARG A 38 7.17 29.17 -8.36
C ARG A 38 8.33 28.21 -8.42
N TYR A 39 8.03 26.98 -8.80
CA TYR A 39 9.00 25.88 -8.83
C TYR A 39 9.20 25.40 -10.29
N PRO A 40 10.36 25.72 -10.89
CA PRO A 40 10.65 25.29 -12.26
C PRO A 40 10.81 23.77 -12.39
N LYS A 41 11.38 23.12 -11.38
CA LYS A 41 11.64 21.66 -11.42
C LYS A 41 10.75 20.92 -10.45
N HIS A 42 10.28 19.76 -10.89
CA HIS A 42 9.53 18.84 -10.05
C HIS A 42 10.28 18.46 -8.75
N SER A 43 11.61 18.30 -8.84
CA SER A 43 12.47 18.00 -7.69
C SER A 43 12.53 19.11 -6.63
N ASP A 44 12.23 20.35 -7.02
CA ASP A 44 12.36 21.51 -6.12
C ASP A 44 11.06 21.75 -5.32
N ILE A 45 9.95 21.16 -5.75
CA ILE A 45 8.66 21.22 -5.04
C ILE A 45 8.83 20.59 -3.65
N PRO A 46 8.43 21.27 -2.54
CA PRO A 46 8.64 20.79 -1.18
C PRO A 46 8.21 19.35 -0.93
N PHE A 47 7.07 18.94 -1.51
CA PHE A 47 6.56 17.57 -1.43
C PHE A 47 7.57 16.54 -1.97
N TYR A 48 8.28 16.83 -3.06
CA TYR A 48 9.24 15.90 -3.68
C TYR A 48 10.65 16.08 -3.16
N HIS A 49 11.08 17.31 -2.93
CA HIS A 49 12.44 17.65 -2.50
C HIS A 49 12.84 16.98 -1.16
N ARG A 50 11.88 16.81 -0.25
CA ARG A 50 12.11 16.21 1.07
C ARG A 50 12.03 14.69 1.11
N GLN A 51 11.72 14.06 -0.01
CA GLN A 51 11.70 12.61 -0.14
C GLN A 51 13.07 12.04 -0.51
N HIS A 52 13.30 10.79 -0.17
CA HIS A 52 14.46 10.02 -0.60
C HIS A 52 13.99 8.84 -1.45
N ARG A 53 13.75 9.11 -2.73
CA ARG A 53 13.16 8.15 -3.66
C ARG A 53 14.24 7.29 -4.30
N ILE A 54 14.26 5.99 -3.99
CA ILE A 54 15.14 5.00 -4.61
C ILE A 54 14.35 3.92 -5.34
N VAL A 55 13.30 3.38 -4.73
CA VAL A 55 12.38 2.42 -5.35
C VAL A 55 11.41 3.14 -6.30
N LEU A 56 10.96 4.33 -5.90
CA LEU A 56 10.04 5.17 -6.66
C LEU A 56 10.75 6.14 -7.63
N GLU A 57 12.07 6.09 -7.76
CA GLU A 57 12.86 7.02 -8.59
C GLU A 57 12.35 7.10 -10.03
N ASN A 58 12.06 5.95 -10.62
CA ASN A 58 11.57 5.84 -12.00
C ASN A 58 10.05 6.01 -12.15
N CYS A 59 9.29 5.95 -11.06
CA CYS A 59 7.84 6.09 -11.13
C CYS A 59 7.43 7.52 -11.50
N GLY A 60 6.81 7.68 -12.67
CA GLY A 60 6.38 8.96 -13.23
C GLY A 60 7.47 9.71 -14.02
N THR A 61 8.68 9.17 -14.14
CA THR A 61 9.80 9.76 -14.90
C THR A 61 10.29 8.87 -16.04
N THR A 62 9.75 7.67 -16.14
CA THR A 62 10.09 6.64 -17.14
C THR A 62 8.79 6.12 -17.73
N ASP A 63 8.77 5.86 -19.04
CA ASP A 63 7.66 5.13 -19.65
C ASP A 63 7.73 3.65 -19.22
N ALA A 64 6.72 3.24 -18.44
CA ALA A 64 6.66 1.89 -17.89
C ALA A 64 6.42 0.80 -18.97
N GLU A 65 6.04 1.18 -20.19
CA GLU A 65 5.80 0.29 -21.33
C GLU A 65 7.00 0.20 -22.28
N ASP A 66 8.02 1.06 -22.08
CA ASP A 66 9.26 1.10 -22.85
C ASP A 66 10.43 0.52 -22.05
N ILE A 67 10.88 -0.68 -22.44
CA ILE A 67 12.01 -1.35 -21.82
C ILE A 67 13.34 -0.62 -22.08
N ASP A 68 13.49 0.09 -23.20
CA ASP A 68 14.72 0.79 -23.54
C ASP A 68 14.97 1.96 -22.59
N GLU A 69 13.92 2.64 -22.12
CA GLU A 69 14.05 3.65 -21.07
C GLU A 69 14.52 3.07 -19.73
N TYR A 70 14.07 1.86 -19.39
CA TYR A 70 14.54 1.16 -18.19
C TYR A 70 16.02 0.75 -18.34
N LEU A 71 16.41 0.20 -19.50
CA LEU A 71 17.79 -0.16 -19.81
C LEU A 71 18.72 1.05 -19.79
N ALA A 72 18.29 2.20 -20.32
CA ALA A 72 19.06 3.45 -20.32
C ALA A 72 19.38 3.96 -18.89
N LYS A 73 18.66 3.48 -17.89
CA LYS A 73 18.88 3.77 -16.46
C LYS A 73 19.54 2.60 -15.70
N ASP A 74 20.39 1.85 -16.37
CA ASP A 74 21.07 0.64 -15.86
C ASP A 74 20.09 -0.48 -15.43
N GLY A 75 18.91 -0.55 -16.02
CA GLY A 75 17.98 -1.64 -15.81
C GLY A 75 18.55 -2.97 -16.28
N TYR A 76 18.26 -4.05 -15.57
CA TYR A 76 18.80 -5.40 -15.75
C TYR A 76 20.31 -5.56 -15.57
N ALA A 77 21.07 -4.49 -15.29
CA ALA A 77 22.50 -4.60 -14.99
C ALA A 77 22.76 -5.38 -13.68
N ALA A 78 21.87 -5.25 -12.70
CA ALA A 78 21.97 -6.03 -11.48
C ALA A 78 21.67 -7.52 -11.73
N PHE A 79 20.72 -7.82 -12.60
CA PHE A 79 20.46 -9.19 -13.03
C PHE A 79 21.63 -9.79 -13.80
N GLU A 80 22.22 -9.06 -14.75
CA GLU A 80 23.42 -9.48 -15.48
C GLU A 80 24.55 -9.83 -14.53
N LYS A 81 24.86 -8.94 -13.58
CA LYS A 81 25.87 -9.19 -12.54
C LYS A 81 25.54 -10.43 -11.72
N ALA A 82 24.28 -10.59 -11.31
CA ALA A 82 23.84 -11.77 -10.54
C ALA A 82 23.99 -13.06 -11.34
N LEU A 83 23.68 -13.04 -12.64
CA LEU A 83 23.72 -14.21 -13.52
C LEU A 83 25.14 -14.66 -13.85
N PHE A 84 26.06 -13.73 -14.13
CA PHE A 84 27.39 -14.06 -14.63
C PHE A 84 28.49 -14.04 -13.56
N GLU A 85 28.31 -13.28 -12.47
CA GLU A 85 29.38 -13.03 -11.50
C GLU A 85 29.08 -13.58 -10.10
N MET A 86 27.81 -13.95 -9.79
CA MET A 86 27.43 -14.33 -8.43
C MET A 86 26.88 -15.75 -8.35
N THR A 87 27.15 -16.42 -7.23
CA THR A 87 26.47 -17.65 -6.88
C THR A 87 25.16 -17.36 -6.13
N GLY A 88 24.20 -18.28 -6.13
CA GLY A 88 22.98 -18.11 -5.35
C GLY A 88 23.24 -17.88 -3.85
N GLU A 89 24.33 -18.44 -3.30
CA GLU A 89 24.74 -18.19 -1.92
C GLU A 89 25.26 -16.77 -1.73
N ALA A 90 26.08 -16.26 -2.68
CA ALA A 90 26.58 -14.90 -2.65
C ALA A 90 25.45 -13.87 -2.75
N ILE A 91 24.45 -14.11 -3.60
CA ILE A 91 23.25 -13.26 -3.70
C ILE A 91 22.49 -13.25 -2.36
N CYS A 92 22.21 -14.43 -1.77
CA CYS A 92 21.54 -14.52 -0.48
C CYS A 92 22.33 -13.75 0.61
N LYS A 93 23.65 -13.88 0.61
CA LYS A 93 24.53 -13.19 1.55
C LYS A 93 24.48 -11.68 1.36
N GLU A 94 24.54 -11.17 0.14
CA GLU A 94 24.43 -9.74 -0.17
C GLU A 94 23.12 -9.14 0.32
N ILE A 95 21.99 -9.84 0.07
CA ILE A 95 20.67 -9.41 0.57
C ILE A 95 20.58 -9.51 2.11
N MET A 96 21.22 -10.49 2.75
CA MET A 96 21.28 -10.56 4.22
C MET A 96 22.13 -9.41 4.78
N ASP A 97 23.30 -9.17 4.20
CA ASP A 97 24.22 -8.13 4.65
C ASP A 97 23.64 -6.72 4.46
N SER A 98 22.79 -6.51 3.46
CA SER A 98 22.04 -5.27 3.27
C SER A 98 21.02 -4.98 4.38
N GLY A 99 20.60 -6.01 5.11
CA GLY A 99 19.55 -5.91 6.12
C GLY A 99 18.15 -5.67 5.56
N LEU A 100 17.91 -5.94 4.26
CA LEU A 100 16.58 -5.78 3.65
C LEU A 100 15.54 -6.61 4.38
N ARG A 101 14.55 -5.93 4.95
CA ARG A 101 13.36 -6.53 5.55
C ARG A 101 12.17 -6.40 4.62
N GLY A 102 11.26 -7.38 4.63
CA GLY A 102 10.06 -7.39 3.79
C GLY A 102 9.20 -6.15 3.97
N ARG A 103 8.83 -5.48 2.86
CA ARG A 103 8.07 -4.22 2.82
C ARG A 103 6.56 -4.38 2.84
N GLY A 104 6.06 -5.61 2.76
CA GLY A 104 4.62 -5.92 2.84
C GLY A 104 4.04 -6.00 4.27
N GLY A 105 4.70 -5.42 5.27
CA GLY A 105 4.18 -5.23 6.63
C GLY A 105 4.85 -6.08 7.72
N GLY A 106 5.19 -7.34 7.46
CA GLY A 106 5.75 -8.24 8.47
C GLY A 106 7.22 -8.02 8.83
N GLY A 107 7.97 -7.26 8.01
CA GLY A 107 9.37 -6.92 8.29
C GLY A 107 10.34 -8.11 8.47
N PHE A 108 10.02 -9.27 7.91
CA PHE A 108 10.90 -10.43 8.01
C PHE A 108 12.12 -10.27 7.08
N PRO A 109 13.36 -10.63 7.51
CA PRO A 109 14.56 -10.50 6.68
C PRO A 109 14.44 -11.26 5.36
N ALA A 110 14.59 -10.56 4.21
CA ALA A 110 14.38 -11.14 2.89
C ALA A 110 15.42 -12.20 2.55
N GLY A 111 16.71 -11.91 2.79
CA GLY A 111 17.80 -12.83 2.50
C GLY A 111 17.71 -14.16 3.25
N TRP A 112 17.19 -14.17 4.49
CA TRP A 112 16.93 -15.39 5.25
C TRP A 112 15.88 -16.29 4.60
N LYS A 113 14.83 -15.70 4.04
CA LYS A 113 13.82 -16.47 3.30
C LYS A 113 14.45 -17.14 2.08
N TRP A 114 15.23 -16.39 1.32
CA TRP A 114 15.85 -16.88 0.10
C TRP A 114 16.83 -18.02 0.38
N ASP A 115 17.71 -17.83 1.36
CA ASP A 115 18.65 -18.85 1.79
C ASP A 115 17.96 -20.12 2.34
N SER A 116 16.83 -19.93 3.05
CA SER A 116 16.00 -21.06 3.52
C SER A 116 15.43 -21.86 2.36
N VAL A 117 14.96 -21.22 1.28
CA VAL A 117 14.48 -21.89 0.07
C VAL A 117 15.65 -22.51 -0.69
N ARG A 118 16.78 -21.81 -0.83
CA ARG A 118 18.00 -22.30 -1.47
C ARG A 118 18.45 -23.63 -0.85
N LYS A 119 18.44 -23.73 0.47
CA LYS A 119 18.86 -24.91 1.26
C LYS A 119 17.88 -26.08 1.21
N GLN A 120 16.65 -25.88 0.73
CA GLN A 120 15.73 -27.01 0.51
C GLN A 120 16.30 -28.00 -0.50
N PRO A 121 15.90 -29.28 -0.43
CA PRO A 121 16.33 -30.30 -1.39
C PRO A 121 16.21 -29.85 -2.85
N LYS A 122 17.07 -30.41 -3.71
CA LYS A 122 16.97 -30.17 -5.16
C LYS A 122 15.60 -30.61 -5.67
N GLY A 123 14.98 -29.79 -6.50
CA GLY A 123 13.66 -30.02 -7.06
C GLY A 123 13.01 -28.72 -7.49
N LYS A 124 11.74 -28.77 -7.81
CA LYS A 124 10.96 -27.58 -8.21
C LYS A 124 10.88 -26.59 -7.06
N LYS A 125 11.11 -25.32 -7.36
CA LYS A 125 10.98 -24.19 -6.44
C LYS A 125 10.29 -23.05 -7.17
N TYR A 126 9.66 -22.16 -6.42
CA TYR A 126 8.92 -21.03 -6.99
C TYR A 126 9.36 -19.70 -6.40
N VAL A 127 9.23 -18.64 -7.21
CA VAL A 127 9.32 -17.24 -6.76
C VAL A 127 7.97 -16.59 -6.94
N VAL A 128 7.42 -16.03 -5.88
CA VAL A 128 6.09 -15.40 -5.89
C VAL A 128 6.20 -13.95 -5.40
N CYS A 129 5.74 -13.04 -6.24
CA CYS A 129 5.56 -11.64 -5.90
C CYS A 129 4.13 -11.39 -5.40
N ASN A 130 4.02 -10.88 -4.18
CA ASN A 130 2.76 -10.52 -3.57
C ASN A 130 2.44 -9.06 -3.87
N GLY A 131 1.55 -8.83 -4.83
CA GLY A 131 0.94 -7.56 -5.17
C GLY A 131 -0.54 -7.47 -4.76
N ASP A 132 -0.96 -8.26 -3.75
CA ASP A 132 -2.30 -8.18 -3.16
C ASP A 132 -2.37 -7.06 -2.11
N GLU A 133 -2.42 -5.82 -2.57
CA GLU A 133 -2.48 -4.62 -1.75
C GLU A 133 -3.94 -4.25 -1.48
N GLY A 134 -4.46 -4.65 -0.32
CA GLY A 134 -5.87 -4.50 0.02
C GLY A 134 -6.17 -3.52 1.15
N ASP A 135 -5.15 -2.95 1.80
CA ASP A 135 -5.33 -2.00 2.90
C ASP A 135 -6.07 -0.74 2.44
N PRO A 136 -7.11 -0.26 3.17
CA PRO A 136 -7.74 1.01 2.87
C PRO A 136 -6.72 2.17 2.88
N GLY A 137 -6.64 2.90 1.77
CA GLY A 137 -5.71 4.02 1.61
C GLY A 137 -4.29 3.64 1.15
N ALA A 138 -3.98 2.36 0.93
CA ALA A 138 -2.68 1.91 0.42
C ALA A 138 -2.68 1.78 -1.11
N PHE A 139 -1.63 2.29 -1.77
CA PHE A 139 -1.42 2.21 -3.22
C PHE A 139 0.05 2.23 -3.63
N MET A 140 0.96 1.85 -2.74
CA MET A 140 2.42 1.83 -2.98
C MET A 140 2.79 0.77 -4.01
N ASP A 141 2.37 -0.48 -3.77
CA ASP A 141 2.66 -1.61 -4.64
C ASP A 141 2.01 -1.43 -6.03
N ARG A 142 0.78 -0.92 -6.06
CA ARG A 142 0.11 -0.52 -7.29
C ARG A 142 0.95 0.46 -8.10
N SER A 143 1.45 1.50 -7.45
CA SER A 143 2.23 2.54 -8.12
C SER A 143 3.55 2.02 -8.68
N ILE A 144 4.22 1.09 -7.99
CA ILE A 144 5.43 0.44 -8.49
C ILE A 144 5.11 -0.47 -9.69
N MET A 145 4.05 -1.28 -9.60
CA MET A 145 3.62 -2.15 -10.71
C MET A 145 3.20 -1.36 -11.95
N GLU A 146 2.60 -0.19 -11.75
CA GLU A 146 2.18 0.71 -12.84
C GLU A 146 3.32 1.60 -13.35
N GLY A 147 4.26 2.02 -12.51
CA GLY A 147 5.28 3.01 -12.84
C GLY A 147 6.66 2.44 -13.15
N ASN A 148 7.01 1.24 -12.63
CA ASN A 148 8.31 0.61 -12.83
C ASN A 148 8.23 -0.92 -12.75
N PRO A 149 7.43 -1.59 -13.64
CA PRO A 149 7.22 -3.04 -13.60
C PRO A 149 8.52 -3.84 -13.80
N HIS A 150 9.49 -3.33 -14.57
CA HIS A 150 10.75 -4.00 -14.84
C HIS A 150 11.62 -4.19 -13.59
N SER A 151 11.55 -3.27 -12.61
CA SER A 151 12.29 -3.43 -11.34
C SER A 151 11.82 -4.65 -10.54
N ILE A 152 10.53 -4.98 -10.62
CA ILE A 152 9.95 -6.17 -10.00
C ILE A 152 10.45 -7.43 -10.71
N ILE A 153 10.40 -7.44 -12.04
CA ILE A 153 10.84 -8.57 -12.87
C ILE A 153 12.33 -8.84 -12.62
N GLU A 154 13.17 -7.81 -12.64
CA GLU A 154 14.60 -7.92 -12.36
C GLU A 154 14.87 -8.47 -10.95
N GLY A 155 14.17 -7.95 -9.94
CA GLY A 155 14.27 -8.45 -8.56
C GLY A 155 13.84 -9.92 -8.42
N MET A 156 12.81 -10.34 -9.14
CA MET A 156 12.35 -11.75 -9.17
C MET A 156 13.34 -12.67 -9.88
N LEU A 157 13.97 -12.23 -10.97
CA LEU A 157 15.05 -12.95 -11.67
C LEU A 157 16.25 -13.21 -10.75
N ILE A 158 16.69 -12.17 -10.02
CA ILE A 158 17.78 -12.28 -9.05
C ILE A 158 17.41 -13.27 -7.92
N ALA A 159 16.18 -13.21 -7.43
CA ALA A 159 15.69 -14.16 -6.42
C ALA A 159 15.60 -15.60 -6.96
N ALA A 160 15.27 -15.75 -8.24
CA ALA A 160 15.21 -17.06 -8.90
C ALA A 160 16.59 -17.71 -9.00
N ILE A 161 17.63 -16.95 -9.38
CA ILE A 161 19.03 -17.41 -9.35
C ILE A 161 19.42 -17.81 -7.93
N ALA A 162 19.13 -16.95 -6.95
CA ALA A 162 19.48 -17.19 -5.55
C ALA A 162 18.84 -18.48 -4.99
N ALA A 163 17.57 -18.72 -5.30
CA ALA A 163 16.82 -19.87 -4.79
C ALA A 163 17.00 -21.16 -5.62
N GLY A 164 17.45 -21.04 -6.89
CA GLY A 164 17.45 -22.12 -7.87
C GLY A 164 16.04 -22.44 -8.38
N SER A 165 15.27 -21.40 -8.75
CA SER A 165 13.91 -21.51 -9.29
C SER A 165 13.90 -21.21 -10.79
N ASP A 166 13.03 -21.88 -11.53
CA ASP A 166 12.81 -21.70 -12.97
C ASP A 166 11.43 -21.13 -13.30
N GLU A 167 10.62 -20.81 -12.27
CA GLU A 167 9.26 -20.34 -12.48
C GLU A 167 8.78 -19.40 -11.38
N GLY A 168 8.05 -18.35 -11.78
CA GLY A 168 7.53 -17.35 -10.85
C GLY A 168 6.13 -16.84 -11.19
N TYR A 169 5.50 -16.25 -10.19
CA TYR A 169 4.15 -15.70 -10.27
C TYR A 169 4.10 -14.31 -9.64
N ILE A 170 3.49 -13.36 -10.33
CA ILE A 170 3.11 -12.07 -9.77
C ILE A 170 1.61 -12.12 -9.50
N TYR A 171 1.21 -12.06 -8.24
CA TYR A 171 -0.18 -12.05 -7.82
C TYR A 171 -0.63 -10.60 -7.68
N VAL A 172 -1.61 -10.19 -8.49
CA VAL A 172 -2.12 -8.82 -8.56
C VAL A 172 -3.64 -8.82 -8.40
N ARG A 173 -4.19 -7.82 -7.73
CA ARG A 173 -5.64 -7.64 -7.58
C ARG A 173 -6.30 -7.37 -8.94
N ALA A 174 -7.51 -7.91 -9.14
CA ALA A 174 -8.31 -7.64 -10.33
C ALA A 174 -8.71 -6.16 -10.48
N GLU A 175 -8.76 -5.43 -9.37
CA GLU A 175 -9.05 -4.00 -9.30
C GLU A 175 -7.92 -3.11 -9.83
N TYR A 176 -6.75 -3.69 -10.13
CA TYR A 176 -5.60 -2.98 -10.70
C TYR A 176 -5.37 -3.32 -12.18
N PRO A 177 -6.32 -3.02 -13.08
CA PRO A 177 -6.23 -3.44 -14.49
C PRO A 177 -5.02 -2.83 -15.21
N LEU A 178 -4.63 -1.60 -14.86
CA LEU A 178 -3.45 -0.95 -15.45
C LEU A 178 -2.16 -1.66 -15.03
N ALA A 179 -2.01 -1.99 -13.74
CA ALA A 179 -0.87 -2.76 -13.25
C ALA A 179 -0.76 -4.12 -13.95
N VAL A 180 -1.89 -4.84 -14.11
CA VAL A 180 -1.93 -6.12 -14.84
C VAL A 180 -1.47 -5.97 -16.28
N ASN A 181 -1.93 -4.93 -16.99
CA ASN A 181 -1.57 -4.69 -18.38
C ASN A 181 -0.08 -4.34 -18.50
N ARG A 182 0.44 -3.43 -17.68
CA ARG A 182 1.84 -3.02 -17.70
C ARG A 182 2.80 -4.16 -17.34
N LEU A 183 2.45 -4.98 -16.35
CA LEU A 183 3.24 -6.17 -16.03
C LEU A 183 3.27 -7.17 -17.20
N LYS A 184 2.14 -7.39 -17.89
CA LYS A 184 2.11 -8.28 -19.06
C LYS A 184 2.94 -7.72 -20.21
N THR A 185 2.86 -6.41 -20.48
CA THR A 185 3.68 -5.74 -21.50
C THR A 185 5.15 -5.86 -21.14
N ALA A 186 5.53 -5.58 -19.90
CA ALA A 186 6.92 -5.67 -19.45
C ALA A 186 7.48 -7.09 -19.52
N ILE A 187 6.68 -8.12 -19.17
CA ILE A 187 7.07 -9.53 -19.32
C ILE A 187 7.31 -9.86 -20.80
N ALA A 188 6.38 -9.50 -21.69
CA ALA A 188 6.51 -9.77 -23.12
C ALA A 188 7.77 -9.08 -23.70
N LYS A 189 8.04 -7.84 -23.32
CA LYS A 189 9.26 -7.12 -23.73
C LYS A 189 10.54 -7.78 -23.21
N ALA A 190 10.54 -8.23 -21.96
CA ALA A 190 11.67 -8.95 -21.39
C ALA A 190 11.90 -10.32 -22.08
N GLU A 191 10.84 -11.02 -22.51
CA GLU A 191 10.93 -12.25 -23.31
C GLU A 191 11.48 -11.96 -24.71
N GLU A 192 11.01 -10.92 -25.41
CA GLU A 192 11.52 -10.49 -26.71
C GLU A 192 13.05 -10.22 -26.66
N MET A 193 13.55 -9.68 -25.56
CA MET A 193 14.97 -9.39 -25.35
C MET A 193 15.77 -10.56 -24.75
N ASN A 194 15.16 -11.75 -24.62
CA ASN A 194 15.78 -12.91 -23.99
C ASN A 194 16.28 -12.66 -22.54
N LEU A 195 15.57 -11.79 -21.81
CA LEU A 195 15.75 -11.57 -20.38
C LEU A 195 14.81 -12.46 -19.53
N LEU A 196 13.81 -13.08 -20.16
CA LEU A 196 12.90 -14.07 -19.60
C LEU A 196 12.76 -15.24 -20.58
N GLY A 197 12.29 -16.40 -20.09
CA GLY A 197 12.06 -17.60 -20.89
C GLY A 197 13.16 -18.64 -20.73
N ASP A 198 13.54 -19.30 -21.82
CA ASP A 198 14.49 -20.39 -21.82
C ASP A 198 15.90 -19.90 -22.20
N ARG A 199 16.92 -20.42 -21.51
CA ARG A 199 18.34 -20.14 -21.78
C ARG A 199 18.67 -18.65 -21.87
N ILE A 200 18.28 -17.93 -20.84
CA ILE A 200 18.38 -16.48 -20.76
C ILE A 200 19.83 -16.03 -21.00
N LEU A 201 20.00 -15.03 -21.88
CA LEU A 201 21.29 -14.50 -22.30
C LEU A 201 22.31 -15.59 -22.72
N GLY A 202 21.82 -16.70 -23.28
CA GLY A 202 22.63 -17.83 -23.76
C GLY A 202 23.19 -18.75 -22.67
N THR A 203 22.78 -18.57 -21.42
CA THR A 203 23.17 -19.43 -20.28
C THR A 203 22.26 -20.67 -20.15
N GLU A 204 22.54 -21.54 -19.17
CA GLU A 204 21.65 -22.64 -18.81
C GLU A 204 20.46 -22.17 -17.91
N PHE A 205 20.46 -20.93 -17.47
CA PHE A 205 19.39 -20.40 -16.63
C PHE A 205 18.13 -20.11 -17.46
N SER A 206 17.01 -20.57 -16.93
CA SER A 206 15.68 -20.35 -17.53
C SER A 206 14.74 -19.87 -16.43
N PHE A 207 13.87 -18.92 -16.74
CA PHE A 207 12.87 -18.46 -15.80
C PHE A 207 11.62 -17.98 -16.54
N ARG A 208 10.47 -18.58 -16.20
CA ARG A 208 9.17 -18.20 -16.75
C ARG A 208 8.36 -17.46 -15.70
N LEU A 209 7.76 -16.35 -16.09
CA LEU A 209 7.03 -15.46 -15.20
C LEU A 209 5.58 -15.30 -15.63
N HIS A 210 4.66 -15.49 -14.70
CA HIS A 210 3.22 -15.45 -14.92
C HIS A 210 2.56 -14.36 -14.09
N VAL A 211 1.53 -13.70 -14.64
CA VAL A 211 0.66 -12.78 -13.90
C VAL A 211 -0.63 -13.50 -13.53
N ASN A 212 -0.86 -13.66 -12.23
CA ASN A 212 -2.09 -14.21 -11.68
C ASN A 212 -2.98 -13.10 -11.11
N ARG A 213 -4.25 -13.05 -11.55
CA ARG A 213 -5.23 -12.07 -11.05
C ARG A 213 -6.02 -12.63 -9.89
N GLY A 214 -5.86 -12.01 -8.72
CA GLY A 214 -6.70 -12.27 -7.55
C GLY A 214 -8.06 -11.58 -7.64
N ALA A 215 -9.06 -12.13 -6.96
CA ALA A 215 -10.41 -11.57 -6.90
C ALA A 215 -10.57 -10.41 -5.88
N GLY A 216 -9.48 -9.83 -5.39
CA GLY A 216 -9.47 -8.66 -4.52
C GLY A 216 -9.69 -8.94 -3.03
N ALA A 217 -9.67 -10.19 -2.59
CA ALA A 217 -9.83 -10.52 -1.18
C ALA A 217 -8.57 -10.19 -0.38
N PHE A 218 -8.66 -9.29 0.58
CA PHE A 218 -7.54 -8.86 1.45
C PHE A 218 -6.82 -10.03 2.15
N VAL A 219 -7.56 -11.09 2.53
CA VAL A 219 -6.97 -12.29 3.13
C VAL A 219 -5.95 -12.97 2.22
N CYS A 220 -6.02 -12.79 0.90
CA CYS A 220 -5.06 -13.34 -0.06
C CYS A 220 -3.67 -12.65 0.01
N GLY A 221 -3.53 -11.52 0.71
CA GLY A 221 -2.24 -10.96 1.08
C GLY A 221 -1.46 -11.84 2.08
N GLU A 222 -2.12 -12.74 2.80
CA GLU A 222 -1.45 -13.77 3.62
C GLU A 222 -0.85 -14.85 2.73
N GLY A 223 0.44 -15.15 2.90
CA GLY A 223 1.19 -15.97 1.95
C GLY A 223 0.63 -17.36 1.65
N SER A 224 0.04 -18.05 2.63
CA SER A 224 -0.55 -19.36 2.40
C SER A 224 -1.95 -19.27 1.74
N ALA A 225 -2.69 -18.22 1.97
CA ALA A 225 -3.94 -17.94 1.26
C ALA A 225 -3.66 -17.54 -0.19
N LEU A 226 -2.61 -16.75 -0.43
CA LEU A 226 -2.17 -16.34 -1.76
C LEU A 226 -1.76 -17.55 -2.60
N THR A 227 -0.92 -18.47 -2.05
CA THR A 227 -0.54 -19.68 -2.77
C THR A 227 -1.74 -20.57 -3.09
N ALA A 228 -2.67 -20.74 -2.13
CA ALA A 228 -3.91 -21.48 -2.37
C ALA A 228 -4.77 -20.85 -3.50
N SER A 229 -4.81 -19.51 -3.57
CA SER A 229 -5.51 -18.81 -4.65
C SER A 229 -4.87 -19.02 -6.02
N ILE A 230 -3.52 -19.00 -6.12
CA ILE A 230 -2.81 -19.31 -7.37
C ILE A 230 -3.10 -20.77 -7.81
N GLU A 231 -3.18 -21.69 -6.86
CA GLU A 231 -3.52 -23.11 -7.08
C GLU A 231 -4.97 -23.33 -7.54
N GLY A 232 -5.80 -22.27 -7.62
CA GLY A 232 -7.22 -22.35 -7.96
C GLY A 232 -8.12 -22.79 -6.80
N ASN A 233 -7.58 -22.82 -5.60
CA ASN A 233 -8.32 -23.13 -4.38
C ASN A 233 -8.85 -21.86 -3.72
N ARG A 234 -9.78 -22.03 -2.77
CA ARG A 234 -10.25 -20.91 -1.94
C ARG A 234 -9.09 -20.31 -1.15
N GLY A 235 -8.92 -18.99 -1.23
CA GLY A 235 -7.86 -18.23 -0.54
C GLY A 235 -8.03 -18.26 0.98
N MET A 236 -7.69 -19.37 1.60
CA MET A 236 -7.75 -19.55 3.05
C MET A 236 -6.37 -19.87 3.62
N PRO A 237 -5.96 -19.20 4.72
CA PRO A 237 -4.70 -19.49 5.39
C PRO A 237 -4.57 -20.92 5.91
N ARG A 238 -3.34 -21.44 5.90
CA ARG A 238 -2.95 -22.73 6.52
C ARG A 238 -2.32 -22.51 7.87
N VAL A 239 -2.38 -23.54 8.71
CA VAL A 239 -1.59 -23.62 9.95
C VAL A 239 -0.10 -23.68 9.59
N LYS A 240 0.73 -23.00 10.36
CA LYS A 240 2.19 -23.02 10.25
C LYS A 240 2.80 -23.62 11.53
N PRO A 241 3.80 -24.50 11.47
CA PRO A 241 4.48 -25.07 10.32
C PRO A 241 3.62 -26.08 9.52
N PRO A 242 3.95 -26.41 8.24
CA PRO A 242 5.13 -25.94 7.49
C PRO A 242 4.99 -24.50 7.00
N ARG A 243 6.13 -23.82 6.84
CA ARG A 243 6.19 -22.45 6.31
C ARG A 243 6.23 -22.46 4.78
N THR A 244 5.94 -21.32 4.15
CA THR A 244 5.97 -21.17 2.68
C THR A 244 7.33 -21.49 2.07
N VAL A 245 8.42 -21.24 2.80
CA VAL A 245 9.79 -21.57 2.38
C VAL A 245 10.06 -23.08 2.32
N GLU A 246 9.22 -23.88 2.95
CA GLU A 246 9.27 -25.36 2.98
C GLU A 246 8.18 -25.94 2.07
N HIS A 247 6.94 -25.48 2.26
CA HIS A 247 5.72 -25.90 1.57
C HIS A 247 4.91 -24.69 1.16
N GLY A 248 5.28 -24.07 0.05
CA GLY A 248 4.59 -22.93 -0.56
C GLY A 248 3.64 -23.35 -1.67
N LEU A 249 3.83 -22.79 -2.87
CA LEU A 249 3.02 -23.04 -4.05
C LEU A 249 3.16 -24.52 -4.49
N TRP A 250 2.03 -25.20 -4.69
CA TRP A 250 1.93 -26.65 -4.96
C TRP A 250 2.78 -27.49 -4.00
N ALA A 251 2.78 -27.11 -2.74
CA ALA A 251 3.57 -27.76 -1.68
C ALA A 251 5.10 -27.79 -1.95
N GLN A 252 5.60 -26.93 -2.84
CA GLN A 252 7.03 -26.78 -3.12
C GLN A 252 7.63 -25.59 -2.36
N PRO A 253 8.94 -25.62 -2.09
CA PRO A 253 9.64 -24.47 -1.48
C PRO A 253 9.45 -23.21 -2.31
N THR A 254 9.01 -22.11 -1.66
CA THR A 254 8.65 -20.89 -2.36
C THR A 254 9.24 -19.65 -1.69
N VAL A 255 9.96 -18.85 -2.47
CA VAL A 255 10.30 -17.47 -2.11
C VAL A 255 9.06 -16.62 -2.32
N LEU A 256 8.53 -16.01 -1.27
CA LEU A 256 7.39 -15.11 -1.36
C LEU A 256 7.77 -13.77 -0.74
N ASN A 257 7.79 -12.72 -1.56
CA ASN A 257 8.06 -11.35 -1.14
C ASN A 257 7.04 -10.37 -1.75
N ASN A 258 6.91 -9.22 -1.13
CA ASN A 258 6.08 -8.11 -1.59
C ASN A 258 6.74 -7.38 -2.78
N VAL A 259 5.96 -6.62 -3.53
CA VAL A 259 6.36 -5.81 -4.71
C VAL A 259 7.53 -4.87 -4.39
N GLU A 260 7.38 -4.01 -3.39
CA GLU A 260 8.44 -3.04 -3.01
C GLU A 260 9.73 -3.74 -2.57
N THR A 261 9.60 -4.92 -1.94
CA THR A 261 10.77 -5.72 -1.55
C THR A 261 11.56 -6.18 -2.78
N PHE A 262 10.90 -6.72 -3.82
CA PHE A 262 11.58 -7.13 -5.05
C PHE A 262 12.18 -5.93 -5.79
N SER A 263 11.49 -4.80 -5.85
CA SER A 263 11.98 -3.59 -6.54
C SER A 263 13.22 -2.97 -5.88
N ALA A 264 13.45 -3.22 -4.58
CA ALA A 264 14.67 -2.79 -3.89
C ALA A 264 15.89 -3.67 -4.21
N VAL A 265 15.69 -4.91 -4.65
CA VAL A 265 16.76 -5.90 -4.86
C VAL A 265 17.77 -5.48 -5.94
N PRO A 266 17.36 -5.03 -7.15
CA PRO A 266 18.31 -4.59 -8.18
C PRO A 266 19.25 -3.49 -7.68
N LEU A 267 18.72 -2.55 -6.90
CA LEU A 267 19.51 -1.46 -6.32
C LEU A 267 20.58 -1.97 -5.36
N ILE A 268 20.24 -2.97 -4.54
CA ILE A 268 21.18 -3.58 -3.58
C ILE A 268 22.30 -4.31 -4.32
N ILE A 269 21.96 -5.14 -5.31
CA ILE A 269 22.98 -5.91 -6.07
C ILE A 269 23.90 -4.98 -6.88
N ARG A 270 23.35 -3.89 -7.43
CA ARG A 270 24.12 -2.91 -8.21
C ARG A 270 25.03 -2.06 -7.32
N LYS A 271 24.47 -1.46 -6.27
CA LYS A 271 25.17 -0.47 -5.42
C LYS A 271 25.87 -1.08 -4.20
N GLY A 272 25.54 -2.33 -3.87
CA GLY A 272 26.11 -3.07 -2.73
C GLY A 272 25.35 -2.91 -1.42
N ALA A 273 25.44 -3.93 -0.56
CA ALA A 273 24.81 -3.98 0.75
C ALA A 273 25.20 -2.79 1.66
N PRO A 274 26.49 -2.32 1.70
CA PRO A 274 26.86 -1.17 2.52
C PRO A 274 26.10 0.12 2.15
N TRP A 275 25.87 0.34 0.83
CA TRP A 275 25.10 1.49 0.39
C TRP A 275 23.67 1.46 0.91
N PHE A 276 22.97 0.34 0.76
CA PHE A 276 21.58 0.22 1.25
C PHE A 276 21.51 0.36 2.77
N LYS A 277 22.51 -0.18 3.47
CA LYS A 277 22.61 -0.13 4.94
C LYS A 277 22.93 1.28 5.47
N SER A 278 23.50 2.15 4.66
CA SER A 278 23.75 3.55 5.01
C SER A 278 22.49 4.40 5.04
N ILE A 279 21.36 3.89 4.51
CA ILE A 279 20.06 4.56 4.47
C ILE A 279 19.19 3.94 5.55
N GLY A 280 18.44 4.77 6.29
CA GLY A 280 17.51 4.28 7.32
C GLY A 280 18.15 4.09 8.69
N THR A 281 17.59 3.19 9.49
CA THR A 281 18.10 2.86 10.83
C THR A 281 18.96 1.60 10.82
N GLU A 282 19.80 1.41 11.83
CA GLU A 282 20.67 0.23 11.97
C GLU A 282 19.88 -1.09 11.85
N LYS A 283 18.68 -1.17 12.44
CA LYS A 283 17.84 -2.37 12.45
C LYS A 283 16.80 -2.44 11.32
N SER A 284 16.59 -1.32 10.65
CA SER A 284 15.66 -1.20 9.53
C SER A 284 16.29 -0.37 8.41
N PRO A 285 17.26 -0.94 7.67
CA PRO A 285 17.92 -0.24 6.56
C PRO A 285 17.00 0.03 5.38
N GLY A 286 17.44 0.98 4.55
CA GLY A 286 16.79 1.38 3.31
C GLY A 286 15.64 2.35 3.52
N THR A 287 14.79 2.45 2.52
CA THR A 287 13.62 3.31 2.49
C THR A 287 12.32 2.55 2.66
N LYS A 288 11.23 3.28 2.81
CA LYS A 288 9.86 2.76 2.75
C LYS A 288 8.97 3.73 1.99
N ALA A 289 8.20 3.19 1.05
CA ALA A 289 7.15 3.92 0.40
C ALA A 289 5.89 3.96 1.29
N PHE A 290 5.29 5.14 1.42
CA PHE A 290 4.04 5.35 2.16
C PHE A 290 3.00 6.00 1.27
N ALA A 291 1.73 5.60 1.45
CA ALA A 291 0.58 6.32 0.94
C ALA A 291 0.08 7.28 2.02
N LEU A 292 0.37 8.55 1.86
CA LEU A 292 -0.06 9.62 2.76
C LEU A 292 -1.45 10.10 2.35
N THR A 293 -2.44 9.86 3.20
CA THR A 293 -3.86 10.14 2.94
C THR A 293 -4.56 10.74 4.15
N GLY A 294 -5.85 11.05 4.02
CA GLY A 294 -6.66 11.61 5.09
C GLY A 294 -6.65 13.14 5.11
N ASN A 295 -6.67 13.73 6.30
CA ASN A 295 -6.83 15.18 6.51
C ASN A 295 -5.49 15.95 6.50
N VAL A 296 -4.62 15.63 5.55
CA VAL A 296 -3.34 16.28 5.29
C VAL A 296 -3.44 17.16 4.04
N VAL A 297 -2.70 18.27 4.01
CA VAL A 297 -2.75 19.24 2.89
C VAL A 297 -2.36 18.56 1.57
N ASN A 298 -1.20 17.91 1.52
CA ASN A 298 -0.70 17.20 0.35
C ASN A 298 -0.84 15.69 0.56
N THR A 299 -1.77 15.07 -0.14
CA THR A 299 -1.91 13.62 -0.18
C THR A 299 -1.11 13.05 -1.34
N GLY A 300 -0.55 11.86 -1.19
CA GLY A 300 0.18 11.22 -2.29
C GLY A 300 1.08 10.07 -1.86
N LEU A 301 1.84 9.59 -2.83
CA LEU A 301 2.85 8.57 -2.64
C LEU A 301 4.18 9.21 -2.27
N ILE A 302 4.74 8.82 -1.15
CA ILE A 302 6.03 9.32 -0.67
C ILE A 302 6.99 8.16 -0.40
N GLU A 303 8.28 8.43 -0.53
CA GLU A 303 9.33 7.49 -0.12
C GLU A 303 10.34 8.22 0.77
N VAL A 304 10.57 7.67 1.96
CA VAL A 304 11.46 8.24 2.96
C VAL A 304 12.38 7.16 3.54
N PRO A 305 13.54 7.52 4.10
CA PRO A 305 14.36 6.58 4.83
C PRO A 305 13.57 5.95 5.98
N MET A 306 13.80 4.67 6.25
CA MET A 306 13.28 4.05 7.46
C MET A 306 13.79 4.80 8.69
N GLY A 307 12.89 5.10 9.62
CA GLY A 307 13.21 5.93 10.78
C GLY A 307 12.87 7.42 10.63
N ALA A 308 12.41 7.86 9.44
CA ALA A 308 11.78 9.17 9.31
C ALA A 308 10.63 9.30 10.31
N THR A 309 10.42 10.49 10.86
CA THR A 309 9.38 10.72 11.87
C THR A 309 8.02 11.03 11.23
N LEU A 310 6.96 10.81 11.99
CA LEU A 310 5.62 11.24 11.54
C LEU A 310 5.54 12.76 11.36
N ARG A 311 6.27 13.52 12.15
CA ARG A 311 6.34 14.98 12.03
C ARG A 311 6.90 15.39 10.67
N GLU A 312 8.04 14.82 10.27
CA GLU A 312 8.63 15.07 8.95
C GLU A 312 7.66 14.69 7.83
N ILE A 313 6.99 13.53 7.94
CA ILE A 313 6.07 13.04 6.91
C ILE A 313 4.82 13.91 6.81
N ILE A 314 4.15 14.22 7.93
CA ILE A 314 2.84 14.89 7.92
C ILE A 314 3.01 16.39 7.70
N PHE A 315 3.99 17.02 8.37
CA PHE A 315 4.10 18.48 8.36
C PHE A 315 5.10 18.98 7.33
N ASP A 316 6.28 18.35 7.22
CA ASP A 316 7.32 18.83 6.32
C ASP A 316 7.08 18.42 4.87
N ILE A 317 6.64 17.17 4.62
CA ILE A 317 6.32 16.65 3.28
C ILE A 317 4.85 16.93 2.97
N GLY A 318 3.94 16.54 3.89
CA GLY A 318 2.50 16.62 3.71
C GLY A 318 1.93 18.04 3.82
N GLY A 319 2.71 19.01 4.31
CA GLY A 319 2.27 20.41 4.44
C GLY A 319 1.35 20.68 5.64
N GLY A 320 1.23 19.72 6.58
CA GLY A 320 0.41 19.84 7.78
C GLY A 320 -1.05 19.44 7.58
N ILE A 321 -1.88 19.78 8.54
CA ILE A 321 -3.29 19.40 8.57
C ILE A 321 -4.12 20.37 7.73
N LYS A 322 -5.05 19.81 6.97
CA LYS A 322 -5.94 20.53 6.08
C LYS A 322 -6.77 21.59 6.83
N ASP A 323 -7.04 22.70 6.17
CA ASP A 323 -7.86 23.81 6.69
C ASP A 323 -7.34 24.43 8.01
N GLY A 324 -6.04 24.28 8.31
CA GLY A 324 -5.42 24.82 9.52
C GLY A 324 -5.88 24.18 10.83
N LYS A 325 -6.53 23.02 10.76
CA LYS A 325 -6.96 22.25 11.92
C LYS A 325 -5.79 21.61 12.66
N LYS A 326 -6.07 21.11 13.87
CA LYS A 326 -5.07 20.42 14.67
C LYS A 326 -4.95 18.95 14.28
N PHE A 327 -3.74 18.43 14.36
CA PHE A 327 -3.48 17.01 14.27
C PHE A 327 -4.12 16.28 15.47
N LYS A 328 -4.78 15.16 15.21
CA LYS A 328 -5.34 14.32 16.26
C LYS A 328 -4.66 12.96 16.34
N ALA A 329 -4.58 12.27 15.21
CA ALA A 329 -3.98 10.96 15.14
C ALA A 329 -3.62 10.59 13.69
N VAL A 330 -2.81 9.55 13.54
CA VAL A 330 -2.60 8.87 12.26
C VAL A 330 -2.80 7.37 12.44
N GLN A 331 -3.62 6.76 11.59
CA GLN A 331 -3.68 5.30 11.48
C GLN A 331 -2.52 4.84 10.59
N ILE A 332 -1.67 3.97 11.10
CA ILE A 332 -0.58 3.34 10.37
C ILE A 332 -0.81 1.85 10.22
N GLY A 333 -0.46 1.28 9.07
CA GLY A 333 -0.55 -0.16 8.83
C GLY A 333 -1.96 -0.69 8.59
N GLY A 334 -2.89 0.20 8.20
CA GLY A 334 -4.25 -0.18 7.86
C GLY A 334 -4.98 -0.92 8.98
N PRO A 335 -5.82 -1.92 8.64
CA PRO A 335 -6.60 -2.69 9.62
C PRO A 335 -5.74 -3.57 10.54
N SER A 336 -4.49 -3.80 10.19
CA SER A 336 -3.55 -4.60 10.99
C SER A 336 -2.66 -3.76 11.91
N GLY A 337 -2.73 -2.43 11.79
CA GLY A 337 -1.96 -1.47 12.55
C GLY A 337 -2.75 -0.79 13.66
N GLY A 338 -2.29 0.38 14.08
CA GLY A 338 -2.93 1.13 15.17
C GLY A 338 -2.85 2.64 14.95
N CYS A 339 -3.56 3.37 15.81
CA CYS A 339 -3.50 4.83 15.86
C CYS A 339 -2.29 5.29 16.67
N LEU A 340 -1.60 6.31 16.14
CA LEU A 340 -0.53 7.04 16.81
C LEU A 340 -0.98 8.48 17.02
N THR A 341 -0.66 9.04 18.17
CA THR A 341 -1.09 10.37 18.63
C THR A 341 0.06 11.38 18.57
N GLU A 342 -0.18 12.61 19.00
CA GLU A 342 0.80 13.70 19.00
C GLU A 342 2.10 13.33 19.74
N GLU A 343 2.02 12.57 20.83
CA GLU A 343 3.19 12.10 21.59
C GLU A 343 4.13 11.19 20.79
N HIS A 344 3.66 10.64 19.65
CA HIS A 344 4.43 9.75 18.78
C HIS A 344 5.00 10.44 17.54
N LEU A 345 4.74 11.75 17.36
CA LEU A 345 5.13 12.47 16.14
C LEU A 345 6.64 12.43 15.88
N ASP A 346 7.45 12.47 16.93
CA ASP A 346 8.92 12.53 16.83
C ASP A 346 9.59 11.15 16.96
N MET A 347 8.78 10.08 17.00
CA MET A 347 9.29 8.72 17.05
C MET A 347 9.73 8.23 15.66
N PRO A 348 10.88 7.54 15.55
CA PRO A 348 11.30 6.95 14.29
C PRO A 348 10.33 5.87 13.82
N LEU A 349 9.86 5.98 12.57
CA LEU A 349 9.04 4.96 11.94
C LEU A 349 9.91 3.81 11.44
N ASP A 350 10.16 2.85 12.31
CA ASP A 350 10.81 1.61 11.97
C ASP A 350 10.07 0.39 12.56
N PHE A 351 10.44 -0.81 12.11
CA PHE A 351 9.73 -2.03 12.52
C PHE A 351 9.78 -2.28 14.03
N ASP A 352 10.90 -1.98 14.66
CA ASP A 352 11.12 -2.30 16.07
C ASP A 352 10.49 -1.27 17.01
N SER A 353 10.54 0.02 16.65
CA SER A 353 9.92 1.11 17.41
C SER A 353 8.40 0.97 17.42
N LEU A 354 7.78 0.72 16.28
CA LEU A 354 6.34 0.50 16.20
C LEU A 354 5.89 -0.77 16.93
N LYS A 355 6.67 -1.84 16.83
CA LYS A 355 6.37 -3.09 17.54
C LYS A 355 6.30 -2.90 19.05
N LYS A 356 7.16 -2.06 19.64
CA LYS A 356 7.13 -1.74 21.08
C LYS A 356 5.83 -1.07 21.52
N LEU A 357 5.19 -0.32 20.62
CA LEU A 357 3.88 0.32 20.84
C LEU A 357 2.69 -0.61 20.56
N GLY A 358 2.93 -1.84 20.11
CA GLY A 358 1.87 -2.73 19.64
C GLY A 358 1.35 -2.39 18.25
N ALA A 359 1.93 -1.39 17.58
CA ALA A 359 1.62 -1.01 16.21
C ALA A 359 2.52 -1.74 15.19
N MET A 360 2.27 -1.53 13.91
CA MET A 360 3.12 -2.05 12.82
C MET A 360 3.06 -1.12 11.62
N ILE A 361 4.14 -1.11 10.82
CA ILE A 361 4.17 -0.31 9.58
C ILE A 361 3.09 -0.77 8.59
N GLY A 362 2.76 -2.06 8.60
CA GLY A 362 1.87 -2.64 7.60
C GLY A 362 2.47 -2.51 6.20
N SER A 363 1.61 -2.38 5.20
CA SER A 363 2.02 -2.12 3.83
C SER A 363 2.59 -0.71 3.62
N GLY A 364 2.22 0.26 4.47
CA GLY A 364 2.69 1.65 4.40
C GLY A 364 1.56 2.68 4.22
N GLY A 365 0.31 2.29 4.46
CA GLY A 365 -0.80 3.24 4.49
C GLY A 365 -0.72 4.13 5.72
N LEU A 366 -0.80 5.45 5.51
CA LEU A 366 -0.89 6.49 6.54
C LEU A 366 -2.19 7.28 6.32
N VAL A 367 -3.13 7.17 7.27
CA VAL A 367 -4.39 7.92 7.22
C VAL A 367 -4.38 8.95 8.35
N VAL A 368 -4.17 10.21 7.99
CA VAL A 368 -4.08 11.33 8.93
C VAL A 368 -5.48 11.81 9.31
N MET A 369 -5.70 12.06 10.58
CA MET A 369 -6.96 12.48 11.17
C MET A 369 -6.80 13.81 11.90
N ASP A 370 -7.76 14.70 11.70
CA ASP A 370 -7.86 15.99 12.36
C ASP A 370 -8.68 15.93 13.66
N GLU A 371 -8.73 17.07 14.37
CA GLU A 371 -9.45 17.21 15.63
C GLU A 371 -10.96 16.90 15.56
N ASP A 372 -11.57 16.99 14.38
CA ASP A 372 -13.00 16.72 14.18
C ASP A 372 -13.32 15.24 13.93
N THR A 373 -12.30 14.40 13.80
CA THR A 373 -12.49 12.97 13.51
C THR A 373 -12.91 12.20 14.77
N CYS A 374 -14.01 11.45 14.71
CA CYS A 374 -14.42 10.55 15.78
C CYS A 374 -13.61 9.25 15.75
N MET A 375 -12.88 8.96 16.82
CA MET A 375 -12.00 7.79 16.88
C MET A 375 -12.77 6.49 17.10
N VAL A 376 -13.97 6.53 17.64
CA VAL A 376 -14.87 5.36 17.76
C VAL A 376 -15.37 4.95 16.38
N GLU A 377 -15.72 5.93 15.52
CA GLU A 377 -16.12 5.66 14.13
C GLU A 377 -14.95 5.12 13.30
N VAL A 378 -13.73 5.60 13.53
CA VAL A 378 -12.53 5.05 12.91
C VAL A 378 -12.33 3.58 13.29
N ALA A 379 -12.48 3.24 14.57
CA ALA A 379 -12.40 1.86 15.04
C ALA A 379 -13.49 0.98 14.40
N ARG A 380 -14.73 1.48 14.32
CA ARG A 380 -15.84 0.79 13.67
C ARG A 380 -15.58 0.56 12.18
N PHE A 381 -15.05 1.57 11.49
CA PHE A 381 -14.69 1.47 10.06
C PHE A 381 -13.69 0.33 9.79
N PHE A 382 -12.58 0.29 10.55
CA PHE A 382 -11.58 -0.76 10.37
C PHE A 382 -12.11 -2.14 10.79
N MET A 383 -12.93 -2.22 11.82
CA MET A 383 -13.56 -3.48 12.22
C MET A 383 -14.54 -3.99 11.16
N ASN A 384 -15.35 -3.10 10.56
CA ASN A 384 -16.24 -3.44 9.46
C ASN A 384 -15.45 -3.97 8.25
N PHE A 385 -14.36 -3.31 7.88
CA PHE A 385 -13.48 -3.79 6.83
C PHE A 385 -12.96 -5.20 7.15
N THR A 386 -12.37 -5.39 8.33
CA THR A 386 -11.78 -6.68 8.72
C THR A 386 -12.81 -7.81 8.78
N GLN A 387 -14.03 -7.52 9.27
CA GLN A 387 -15.13 -8.47 9.31
C GLN A 387 -15.54 -8.92 7.91
N ASN A 388 -15.66 -7.99 6.95
CA ASN A 388 -16.00 -8.28 5.56
C ASN A 388 -14.88 -9.10 4.85
N GLU A 389 -13.62 -8.85 5.20
CA GLU A 389 -12.45 -9.51 4.62
C GLU A 389 -12.07 -10.82 5.32
N SER A 390 -12.78 -11.22 6.36
CA SER A 390 -12.55 -12.49 7.04
C SER A 390 -12.88 -13.67 6.10
N CYS A 391 -11.94 -14.60 5.96
CA CYS A 391 -12.18 -15.84 5.18
C CYS A 391 -13.19 -16.79 5.85
N GLY A 392 -13.60 -16.53 7.09
CA GLY A 392 -14.55 -17.31 7.85
C GLY A 392 -14.05 -18.65 8.39
N LYS A 393 -12.77 -18.99 8.23
CA LYS A 393 -12.22 -20.31 8.58
C LYS A 393 -12.19 -20.57 10.08
N CYS A 394 -11.68 -19.64 10.87
CA CYS A 394 -11.58 -19.81 12.32
C CYS A 394 -12.67 -19.00 13.06
N VAL A 395 -13.22 -19.60 14.12
CA VAL A 395 -14.32 -19.02 14.90
C VAL A 395 -13.93 -17.68 15.54
N PRO A 396 -12.75 -17.51 16.17
CA PRO A 396 -12.40 -16.23 16.80
C PRO A 396 -12.45 -15.04 15.85
N CYS A 397 -11.94 -15.19 14.63
CA CYS A 397 -12.01 -14.14 13.62
C CYS A 397 -13.44 -13.97 13.09
N ARG A 398 -14.10 -15.06 12.63
CA ARG A 398 -15.42 -14.99 11.99
C ARG A 398 -16.48 -14.40 12.91
N GLU A 399 -16.63 -14.94 14.12
CA GLU A 399 -17.65 -14.52 15.07
C GLU A 399 -17.19 -13.33 15.92
N GLY A 400 -15.93 -13.33 16.35
CA GLY A 400 -15.41 -12.27 17.20
C GLY A 400 -15.42 -10.90 16.55
N THR A 401 -14.92 -10.78 15.30
CA THR A 401 -14.94 -9.50 14.59
C THR A 401 -16.35 -8.99 14.33
N ARG A 402 -17.29 -9.90 14.07
CA ARG A 402 -18.70 -9.57 13.92
C ARG A 402 -19.29 -9.01 15.22
N ARG A 403 -19.04 -9.66 16.37
CA ARG A 403 -19.52 -9.18 17.67
C ARG A 403 -18.92 -7.84 18.04
N MET A 404 -17.62 -7.64 17.79
CA MET A 404 -16.99 -6.34 18.00
C MET A 404 -17.60 -5.26 17.12
N LEU A 405 -17.91 -5.55 15.86
CA LEU A 405 -18.57 -4.59 14.98
C LEU A 405 -19.98 -4.23 15.46
N GLU A 406 -20.74 -5.20 15.94
CA GLU A 406 -22.07 -4.98 16.52
C GLU A 406 -21.99 -4.06 17.77
N ILE A 407 -21.00 -4.29 18.65
CA ILE A 407 -20.77 -3.45 19.83
C ILE A 407 -20.37 -2.03 19.42
N LEU A 408 -19.36 -1.88 18.54
CA LEU A 408 -18.93 -0.57 18.06
C LEU A 408 -20.07 0.21 17.38
N THR A 409 -20.94 -0.50 16.66
CA THR A 409 -22.11 0.12 16.01
C THR A 409 -23.10 0.64 17.05
N ARG A 410 -23.39 -0.11 18.13
CA ARG A 410 -24.22 0.39 19.24
C ARG A 410 -23.60 1.60 19.91
N ILE A 411 -22.28 1.58 20.15
CA ILE A 411 -21.57 2.69 20.78
C ILE A 411 -21.67 3.96 19.91
N VAL A 412 -21.39 3.86 18.61
CA VAL A 412 -21.47 5.01 17.68
C VAL A 412 -22.90 5.57 17.62
N ASN A 413 -23.92 4.72 17.73
CA ASN A 413 -25.32 5.13 17.77
C ASN A 413 -25.78 5.67 19.16
N ASN A 414 -24.88 5.79 20.14
CA ASN A 414 -25.14 6.19 21.52
C ASN A 414 -26.07 5.22 22.28
N GLU A 415 -26.11 3.96 21.84
CA GLU A 415 -26.88 2.87 22.44
C GLU A 415 -26.00 1.94 23.30
N GLY A 416 -24.68 2.13 23.27
CA GLY A 416 -23.72 1.34 24.03
C GLY A 416 -23.75 1.58 25.53
N SER A 417 -23.14 0.69 26.30
CA SER A 417 -23.01 0.77 27.76
C SER A 417 -21.54 0.65 28.19
N LEU A 418 -21.22 0.85 29.47
CA LEU A 418 -19.86 0.67 30.00
C LEU A 418 -19.41 -0.78 29.86
N GLU A 419 -20.31 -1.75 30.05
CA GLU A 419 -20.01 -3.17 29.89
C GLU A 419 -19.61 -3.51 28.45
N ASP A 420 -20.05 -2.74 27.44
CA ASP A 420 -19.61 -2.89 26.06
C ASP A 420 -18.13 -2.55 25.89
N LEU A 421 -17.58 -1.62 26.67
CA LEU A 421 -16.15 -1.29 26.62
C LEU A 421 -15.30 -2.44 27.18
N ASP A 422 -15.71 -3.01 28.32
CA ASP A 422 -15.02 -4.15 28.94
C ASP A 422 -15.08 -5.37 28.00
N LEU A 423 -16.23 -5.60 27.38
CA LEU A 423 -16.41 -6.69 26.41
C LEU A 423 -15.55 -6.49 25.14
N LEU A 424 -15.36 -5.26 24.65
CA LEU A 424 -14.45 -4.98 23.54
C LEU A 424 -13.01 -5.33 23.91
N GLU A 425 -12.56 -5.03 25.13
CA GLU A 425 -11.21 -5.36 25.60
C GLU A 425 -11.02 -6.89 25.69
N GLU A 426 -11.98 -7.61 26.29
CA GLU A 426 -11.96 -9.08 26.41
C GLU A 426 -11.96 -9.78 25.05
N LEU A 427 -12.87 -9.39 24.16
CA LEU A 427 -12.94 -9.92 22.79
C LEU A 427 -11.66 -9.63 22.00
N SER A 428 -11.10 -8.43 22.17
CA SER A 428 -9.84 -8.05 21.51
C SER A 428 -8.69 -8.98 21.90
N ALA A 429 -8.54 -9.28 23.19
CA ALA A 429 -7.53 -10.21 23.70
C ALA A 429 -7.77 -11.61 23.13
N THR A 430 -8.99 -12.12 23.27
CA THR A 430 -9.36 -13.47 22.83
C THR A 430 -9.11 -13.67 21.33
N ILE A 431 -9.55 -12.73 20.48
CA ILE A 431 -9.38 -12.83 19.03
C ILE A 431 -7.88 -12.78 18.66
N SER A 432 -7.12 -11.87 19.27
CA SER A 432 -5.70 -11.70 18.97
C SER A 432 -4.87 -12.93 19.32
N GLU A 433 -5.21 -13.62 20.42
CA GLU A 433 -4.47 -14.80 20.91
C GLU A 433 -4.87 -16.09 20.21
N THR A 434 -6.13 -16.20 19.75
CA THR A 434 -6.67 -17.49 19.30
C THR A 434 -6.95 -17.56 17.80
N ALA A 435 -6.90 -16.44 17.06
CA ALA A 435 -7.10 -16.44 15.62
C ALA A 435 -5.95 -17.15 14.87
N LEU A 436 -6.30 -17.85 13.79
CA LEU A 436 -5.40 -18.72 13.05
C LEU A 436 -4.27 -17.97 12.31
N CYS A 437 -4.57 -16.80 11.76
CA CYS A 437 -3.64 -16.06 10.89
C CYS A 437 -3.51 -14.59 11.30
N GLY A 438 -2.53 -13.91 10.67
CA GLY A 438 -2.24 -12.50 10.95
C GLY A 438 -3.43 -11.57 10.82
N LEU A 439 -4.35 -11.80 9.88
CA LEU A 439 -5.56 -10.98 9.74
C LEU A 439 -6.37 -10.96 11.04
N GLY A 440 -6.75 -12.14 11.57
CA GLY A 440 -7.51 -12.20 12.82
C GLY A 440 -6.69 -11.75 14.03
N GLN A 441 -5.39 -12.13 14.11
CA GLN A 441 -4.51 -11.75 15.22
C GLN A 441 -4.29 -10.25 15.34
N SER A 442 -4.39 -9.51 14.24
CA SER A 442 -4.23 -8.06 14.23
C SER A 442 -5.53 -7.27 14.10
N ALA A 443 -6.65 -7.93 13.84
CA ALA A 443 -7.97 -7.32 13.59
C ALA A 443 -8.40 -6.29 14.65
N CYS A 444 -8.03 -6.53 15.90
CA CYS A 444 -8.45 -5.72 17.04
C CYS A 444 -7.54 -4.52 17.33
N LYS A 445 -6.38 -4.40 16.67
CA LYS A 445 -5.41 -3.34 16.96
C LYS A 445 -5.94 -1.92 16.78
N PRO A 446 -6.72 -1.59 15.74
CA PRO A 446 -7.35 -0.27 15.65
C PRO A 446 -8.27 0.02 16.85
N VAL A 447 -9.04 -0.97 17.29
CA VAL A 447 -9.95 -0.82 18.46
C VAL A 447 -9.12 -0.65 19.74
N GLN A 448 -8.13 -1.49 19.96
CA GLN A 448 -7.25 -1.43 21.14
C GLN A 448 -6.54 -0.08 21.25
N SER A 449 -5.99 0.44 20.15
CA SER A 449 -5.28 1.72 20.15
C SER A 449 -6.22 2.91 20.35
N THR A 450 -7.41 2.89 19.75
CA THR A 450 -8.39 3.96 19.94
C THR A 450 -8.99 3.95 21.36
N LEU A 451 -9.28 2.77 21.94
CA LEU A 451 -9.67 2.65 23.34
C LEU A 451 -8.59 3.17 24.30
N LYS A 452 -7.33 2.88 24.01
CA LYS A 452 -6.19 3.30 24.83
C LYS A 452 -5.99 4.81 24.84
N TYR A 453 -6.02 5.45 23.66
CA TYR A 453 -5.62 6.85 23.53
C TYR A 453 -6.80 7.83 23.50
N PHE A 454 -8.03 7.35 23.24
CA PHE A 454 -9.23 8.17 23.09
C PHE A 454 -10.41 7.63 23.91
N ARG A 455 -10.12 7.07 25.10
CA ARG A 455 -11.15 6.50 25.97
C ARG A 455 -12.26 7.49 26.30
N ASP A 456 -11.94 8.78 26.42
CA ASP A 456 -12.91 9.82 26.70
C ASP A 456 -13.97 9.94 25.61
N GLU A 457 -13.63 9.72 24.34
CA GLU A 457 -14.60 9.71 23.25
C GLU A 457 -15.55 8.51 23.36
N TYR A 458 -15.05 7.34 23.75
CA TYR A 458 -15.90 6.18 24.04
C TYR A 458 -16.83 6.45 25.21
N LEU A 459 -16.35 7.06 26.29
CA LEU A 459 -17.17 7.45 27.44
C LEU A 459 -18.23 8.47 27.04
N ALA A 460 -17.91 9.45 26.22
CA ALA A 460 -18.88 10.41 25.70
C ALA A 460 -20.05 9.70 24.96
N HIS A 461 -19.75 8.67 24.16
CA HIS A 461 -20.78 7.87 23.49
C HIS A 461 -21.63 7.03 24.47
N VAL A 462 -20.99 6.35 25.44
CA VAL A 462 -21.70 5.36 26.28
C VAL A 462 -22.34 5.95 27.53
N VAL A 463 -21.74 7.01 28.10
CA VAL A 463 -22.21 7.69 29.32
C VAL A 463 -23.03 8.92 28.98
N ASP A 464 -22.44 9.87 28.26
CA ASP A 464 -23.05 11.17 27.97
C ASP A 464 -24.08 11.05 26.84
N LYS A 465 -24.09 9.94 26.10
CA LYS A 465 -24.92 9.71 24.92
C LYS A 465 -24.80 10.81 23.87
N HIS A 466 -23.61 11.43 23.82
CA HIS A 466 -23.30 12.55 22.97
C HIS A 466 -21.83 12.53 22.57
N CYS A 467 -21.56 12.47 21.27
CA CYS A 467 -20.21 12.59 20.75
C CYS A 467 -19.99 14.00 20.18
N PRO A 468 -18.96 14.74 20.59
CA PRO A 468 -18.68 16.08 20.07
C PRO A 468 -18.35 16.08 18.56
N HIS A 469 -17.92 14.94 18.02
CA HIS A 469 -17.51 14.81 16.63
C HIS A 469 -18.57 14.17 15.72
N CYS A 470 -19.50 13.37 16.26
CA CYS A 470 -20.54 12.65 15.50
C CYS A 470 -21.93 13.28 15.61
N ASN A 471 -22.25 13.94 16.73
CA ASN A 471 -23.59 14.44 16.99
C ASN A 471 -23.93 15.69 16.18
N GLY A 472 -24.96 15.57 15.37
CA GLY A 472 -25.45 16.59 14.46
C GLY A 472 -25.01 16.37 13.00
N ARG A 473 -24.04 15.51 12.77
CA ARG A 473 -23.65 15.08 11.41
C ARG A 473 -24.19 13.66 11.15
N LYS A 474 -25.47 13.49 10.92
CA LYS A 474 -25.91 12.49 9.95
C LYS A 474 -25.36 13.02 8.62
N LYS A 475 -24.08 12.84 8.36
CA LYS A 475 -23.49 13.15 7.06
C LYS A 475 -24.17 12.27 6.03
N VAL A 476 -25.21 12.78 5.44
CA VAL A 476 -25.92 12.09 4.36
C VAL A 476 -25.29 12.59 3.08
N LEU A 477 -24.64 11.70 2.34
CA LEU A 477 -24.21 12.05 1.00
C LEU A 477 -25.44 12.15 0.12
N GLN A 478 -25.65 13.32 -0.47
CA GLN A 478 -26.72 13.56 -1.43
C GLN A 478 -26.17 13.98 -2.78
N ILE A 479 -26.93 13.68 -3.82
CA ILE A 479 -26.61 14.14 -5.17
C ILE A 479 -27.47 15.35 -5.49
N ASP A 480 -26.84 16.49 -5.68
CA ASP A 480 -27.51 17.70 -6.14
C ASP A 480 -28.10 17.47 -7.56
N PRO A 481 -29.42 17.47 -7.69
CA PRO A 481 -30.07 17.15 -8.96
C PRO A 481 -29.82 18.22 -10.05
N VAL A 482 -29.46 19.44 -9.66
CA VAL A 482 -29.17 20.54 -10.59
C VAL A 482 -27.79 20.36 -11.23
N LEU A 483 -26.82 19.95 -10.41
CA LEU A 483 -25.43 19.73 -10.86
C LEU A 483 -25.24 18.35 -11.50
N CYS A 484 -26.06 17.37 -11.15
CA CYS A 484 -25.93 16.02 -11.68
C CYS A 484 -26.30 15.94 -13.15
N LYS A 485 -25.36 15.54 -14.00
CA LYS A 485 -25.58 15.33 -15.44
C LYS A 485 -25.93 13.88 -15.81
N GLY A 486 -26.14 13.00 -14.83
CA GLY A 486 -26.52 11.61 -15.07
C GLY A 486 -25.46 10.78 -15.80
N CYS A 487 -24.16 11.04 -15.57
CA CYS A 487 -23.07 10.35 -16.27
C CYS A 487 -22.82 8.91 -15.78
N GLY A 488 -23.40 8.49 -14.67
CA GLY A 488 -23.30 7.13 -14.13
C GLY A 488 -21.96 6.75 -13.49
N LYS A 489 -20.95 7.64 -13.43
CA LYS A 489 -19.64 7.32 -12.83
C LYS A 489 -19.75 6.94 -11.37
N CYS A 490 -20.50 7.72 -10.58
CA CYS A 490 -20.72 7.46 -9.16
C CYS A 490 -21.42 6.13 -8.89
N MET A 491 -22.39 5.77 -9.73
CA MET A 491 -23.10 4.49 -9.64
C MET A 491 -22.18 3.29 -9.87
N LYS A 492 -21.29 3.39 -10.88
CA LYS A 492 -20.30 2.34 -11.17
C LYS A 492 -19.22 2.21 -10.09
N GLN A 493 -18.96 3.30 -9.36
CA GLN A 493 -17.93 3.34 -8.34
C GLN A 493 -18.46 2.99 -6.94
N CYS A 494 -19.77 2.86 -6.78
CA CYS A 494 -20.37 2.55 -5.48
C CYS A 494 -20.24 1.06 -5.16
N PRO A 495 -19.44 0.66 -4.16
CA PRO A 495 -19.26 -0.76 -3.81
C PRO A 495 -20.52 -1.40 -3.21
N MET A 496 -21.47 -0.57 -2.73
CA MET A 496 -22.72 -1.04 -2.11
C MET A 496 -23.93 -0.94 -3.04
N GLU A 497 -23.72 -0.55 -4.31
CA GLU A 497 -24.82 -0.31 -5.27
C GLU A 497 -25.92 0.63 -4.71
N ALA A 498 -25.51 1.53 -3.79
CA ALA A 498 -26.40 2.47 -3.12
C ALA A 498 -26.83 3.65 -4.01
N ILE A 499 -26.33 3.75 -5.25
CA ILE A 499 -26.65 4.85 -6.15
C ILE A 499 -27.44 4.32 -7.33
N THR A 500 -28.63 4.89 -7.51
CA THR A 500 -29.54 4.52 -8.59
C THR A 500 -29.84 5.73 -9.49
N GLY A 501 -30.15 5.49 -10.74
CA GLY A 501 -30.51 6.53 -11.71
C GLY A 501 -30.40 6.04 -13.14
N GLN A 502 -30.86 6.86 -14.09
CA GLN A 502 -30.77 6.59 -15.51
C GLN A 502 -29.72 7.53 -16.15
N ILE A 503 -29.13 7.10 -17.26
CA ILE A 503 -28.18 7.94 -18.03
C ILE A 503 -28.90 9.23 -18.46
N ARG A 504 -28.24 10.37 -18.26
CA ARG A 504 -28.73 11.75 -18.50
C ARG A 504 -29.84 12.20 -17.53
N MET A 505 -30.15 11.45 -16.49
CA MET A 505 -31.06 11.85 -15.41
C MET A 505 -30.30 11.95 -14.10
N PRO A 506 -30.70 12.86 -13.19
CA PRO A 506 -30.06 12.90 -11.87
C PRO A 506 -30.12 11.55 -11.17
N HIS A 507 -29.00 11.17 -10.54
CA HIS A 507 -28.92 9.96 -9.72
C HIS A 507 -29.32 10.26 -8.29
N VAL A 508 -29.71 9.23 -7.54
CA VAL A 508 -30.11 9.33 -6.13
C VAL A 508 -29.29 8.33 -5.32
N ILE A 509 -28.86 8.73 -4.12
CA ILE A 509 -28.19 7.86 -3.16
C ILE A 509 -29.25 7.30 -2.20
N ASP A 510 -29.32 5.99 -2.12
CA ASP A 510 -30.05 5.28 -1.06
C ASP A 510 -29.25 5.40 0.25
N THR A 511 -29.74 6.23 1.15
CA THR A 511 -29.04 6.55 2.40
C THR A 511 -29.01 5.39 3.39
N GLU A 512 -29.90 4.40 3.24
CA GLU A 512 -29.91 3.19 4.07
C GLU A 512 -28.83 2.19 3.63
N LYS A 513 -28.57 2.12 2.32
CA LYS A 513 -27.50 1.28 1.75
C LYS A 513 -26.14 1.96 1.75
N CYS A 514 -26.11 3.29 1.81
CA CYS A 514 -24.89 4.06 1.72
C CYS A 514 -24.01 3.93 2.97
N ILE A 515 -22.85 3.32 2.82
CA ILE A 515 -21.82 3.21 3.89
C ILE A 515 -20.95 4.47 4.03
N LYS A 516 -21.26 5.54 3.29
CA LYS A 516 -20.57 6.85 3.34
C LYS A 516 -19.06 6.80 3.07
N CYS A 517 -18.61 5.85 2.25
CA CYS A 517 -17.19 5.63 1.94
C CYS A 517 -16.54 6.75 1.10
N GLY A 518 -17.30 7.70 0.57
CA GLY A 518 -16.81 8.82 -0.22
C GLY A 518 -16.36 8.49 -1.65
N ALA A 519 -16.31 7.22 -2.07
CA ALA A 519 -15.84 6.80 -3.40
C ALA A 519 -16.57 7.49 -4.57
N CYS A 520 -17.87 7.75 -4.39
CA CYS A 520 -18.69 8.47 -5.36
C CYS A 520 -18.36 9.97 -5.41
N TRP A 521 -17.99 10.57 -4.28
CA TRP A 521 -17.67 11.99 -4.20
C TRP A 521 -16.43 12.32 -5.05
N GLY A 522 -15.32 11.63 -4.79
CA GLY A 522 -14.06 11.84 -5.52
C GLY A 522 -14.14 11.56 -7.03
N CYS A 523 -15.11 10.75 -7.49
CA CYS A 523 -15.26 10.42 -8.91
C CYS A 523 -16.21 11.33 -9.68
N CYS A 524 -16.93 12.25 -9.00
CA CYS A 524 -17.93 13.12 -9.67
C CYS A 524 -17.28 14.32 -10.34
N PRO A 525 -17.20 14.39 -11.69
CA PRO A 525 -16.54 15.50 -12.38
C PRO A 525 -17.34 16.81 -12.35
N PHE A 526 -18.58 16.75 -11.84
CA PHE A 526 -19.48 17.91 -11.78
C PHE A 526 -19.65 18.46 -10.37
N GLY A 527 -18.95 17.90 -9.37
CA GLY A 527 -19.11 18.30 -7.98
C GLY A 527 -20.54 18.18 -7.44
N ALA A 528 -21.34 17.28 -8.04
CA ALA A 528 -22.76 17.14 -7.73
C ALA A 528 -23.01 16.35 -6.44
N ILE A 529 -22.00 15.74 -5.83
CA ILE A 529 -22.16 14.97 -4.60
C ILE A 529 -21.69 15.83 -3.45
N ARG A 530 -22.58 16.06 -2.49
CA ARG A 530 -22.34 16.90 -1.33
C ARG A 530 -22.71 16.15 -0.05
N GLU A 531 -22.10 16.57 1.04
CA GLU A 531 -22.46 16.20 2.40
C GLU A 531 -23.51 17.18 2.93
N GLU A 532 -24.66 16.66 3.41
CA GLU A 532 -25.64 17.41 4.21
C GLU A 532 -25.71 16.89 5.65
#